data_9c6db6bd00136cf5b115825c0d49f170
#
_entry.id   9c6db6bd00136cf5b115825c0d49f170
#
_cell.length_a   1.000
_cell.length_b   1.000
_cell.length_c   1.000
_cell.angle_alpha   90.00
_cell.angle_beta   90.00
_cell.angle_gamma   90.00
#
_symmetry.space_group_name_H-M   'P 1'
#
loop_
_entity.id
_entity.type
_entity.pdbx_description
1 polymer ?
#
loop_
_entity_poly.entity_id
_entity_poly.type
_entity_poly.pdbx_seq_one_letter_code
_entity_poly.pdbx_strand_id
1 'polypeptide(L)'
;AFSKKRVLQLAEELRKLGIPTSIIYGNLPYATRRQQMQMFLNGETTALVATDAIGMGLNLPIRRVIFTQDEKYDGEVVRPLRPGEVRQIAGRAGRFGLYNEGFAAMGPDCDHDLGSMLETVPPSIDQAALGFSDLVLKVDQPLIDVLKVWNQMPVKAPYKRMDISRHISVISYIQNTLKLDFSKEDLLKASNIPFDERDAAVQAQFAIYCKTYASGKTTLPRPEREGNRLGNLELYYKLLDLYYSFAKTFGFQWDQEWLMEEKEVVAEEINYLLVHDLKKRGASCRRCGGPIALDSPYSICDKCYRKQRQERERQRRYWDIYA
;
A
#
# COMPACT_ATOMS: atom_id res chain seq x y z
N ALA A 1 3.04 12.61 -8.17
CA ALA A 1 2.47 11.49 -8.96
C ALA A 1 1.62 10.60 -8.05
N PHE A 2 0.73 9.77 -8.61
CA PHE A 2 -0.20 8.99 -7.78
C PHE A 2 -0.06 7.46 -7.96
N SER A 3 1.07 7.03 -8.50
CA SER A 3 1.41 5.61 -8.53
C SER A 3 2.92 5.40 -8.34
N LYS A 4 3.30 4.29 -7.70
CA LYS A 4 4.70 3.88 -7.56
C LYS A 4 5.42 3.84 -8.92
N LYS A 5 4.77 3.26 -9.94
CA LYS A 5 5.31 3.18 -11.29
C LYS A 5 5.69 4.55 -11.85
N ARG A 6 4.79 5.54 -11.73
CA ARG A 6 5.05 6.89 -12.21
C ARG A 6 6.13 7.61 -11.40
N VAL A 7 6.16 7.39 -10.08
CA VAL A 7 7.23 7.93 -9.21
C VAL A 7 8.60 7.41 -9.65
N LEU A 8 8.77 6.11 -9.88
CA LEU A 8 10.03 5.53 -10.32
C LEU A 8 10.43 6.03 -11.72
N GLN A 9 9.48 6.15 -12.64
CA GLN A 9 9.73 6.70 -13.98
C GLN A 9 10.21 8.15 -13.93
N LEU A 10 9.52 9.02 -13.19
CA LEU A 10 9.90 10.42 -13.04
C LEU A 10 11.26 10.56 -12.36
N ALA A 11 11.55 9.77 -11.34
CA ALA A 11 12.85 9.79 -10.70
C ALA A 11 13.98 9.37 -11.65
N GLU A 12 13.75 8.39 -12.52
CA GLU A 12 14.70 8.00 -13.56
C GLU A 12 14.88 9.10 -14.61
N GLU A 13 13.79 9.74 -15.05
CA GLU A 13 13.84 10.88 -15.99
C GLU A 13 14.67 12.05 -15.43
N LEU A 14 14.42 12.45 -14.18
CA LEU A 14 15.16 13.51 -13.51
C LEU A 14 16.65 13.17 -13.35
N ARG A 15 16.97 11.95 -12.98
CA ARG A 15 18.37 11.49 -12.85
C ARG A 15 19.11 11.44 -14.20
N LYS A 16 18.43 11.12 -15.30
CA LYS A 16 19.00 11.22 -16.66
C LYS A 16 19.36 12.66 -17.03
N LEU A 17 18.63 13.62 -16.49
CA LEU A 17 18.92 15.06 -16.61
C LEU A 17 19.99 15.55 -15.61
N GLY A 18 20.60 14.67 -14.84
CA GLY A 18 21.61 15.02 -13.85
C GLY A 18 21.05 15.59 -12.54
N ILE A 19 19.74 15.46 -12.28
CA ILE A 19 19.09 15.95 -11.07
C ILE A 19 19.04 14.83 -10.02
N PRO A 20 19.83 14.92 -8.92
CA PRO A 20 19.77 13.95 -7.83
C PRO A 20 18.38 13.94 -7.20
N THR A 21 17.80 12.74 -7.07
CA THR A 21 16.38 12.61 -6.74
C THR A 21 16.14 11.59 -5.64
N SER A 22 15.44 12.00 -4.59
CA SER A 22 14.86 11.12 -3.57
C SER A 22 13.47 10.63 -3.98
N ILE A 23 13.06 9.49 -3.42
CA ILE A 23 11.84 8.78 -3.81
C ILE A 23 11.03 8.42 -2.58
N ILE A 24 9.73 8.79 -2.57
CA ILE A 24 8.81 8.42 -1.48
C ILE A 24 7.48 7.93 -2.06
N TYR A 25 7.05 6.71 -1.64
CA TYR A 25 5.71 6.18 -1.92
C TYR A 25 5.19 5.35 -0.75
N GLY A 26 3.88 5.08 -0.73
CA GLY A 26 3.19 4.51 0.42
C GLY A 26 3.73 3.18 0.93
N ASN A 27 4.14 2.28 0.02
CA ASN A 27 4.63 0.94 0.38
C ASN A 27 6.10 0.88 0.79
N LEU A 28 6.81 2.03 0.84
CA LEU A 28 8.19 2.02 1.32
C LEU A 28 8.26 1.71 2.82
N PRO A 29 9.22 0.86 3.24
CA PRO A 29 9.56 0.70 4.66
C PRO A 29 9.80 2.05 5.33
N TYR A 30 9.44 2.15 6.60
CA TYR A 30 9.64 3.39 7.35
C TYR A 30 11.12 3.82 7.37
N ALA A 31 12.04 2.88 7.59
CA ALA A 31 13.48 3.15 7.60
C ALA A 31 13.96 3.69 6.24
N THR A 32 13.58 3.03 5.13
CA THR A 32 13.90 3.51 3.77
C THR A 32 13.33 4.90 3.51
N ARG A 33 12.08 5.16 3.92
CA ARG A 33 11.46 6.48 3.78
C ARG A 33 12.24 7.55 4.54
N ARG A 34 12.67 7.23 5.76
CA ARG A 34 13.49 8.12 6.58
C ARG A 34 14.85 8.41 5.92
N GLN A 35 15.51 7.40 5.34
CA GLN A 35 16.78 7.58 4.62
C GLN A 35 16.60 8.48 3.39
N GLN A 36 15.57 8.26 2.57
CA GLN A 36 15.26 9.11 1.41
C GLN A 36 14.96 10.56 1.82
N MET A 37 14.27 10.75 2.94
CA MET A 37 14.04 12.07 3.53
C MET A 37 15.35 12.73 3.98
N GLN A 38 16.22 11.98 4.63
CA GLN A 38 17.50 12.50 5.13
C GLN A 38 18.42 12.93 3.99
N MET A 39 18.48 12.18 2.90
CA MET A 39 19.21 12.56 1.69
C MET A 39 18.72 13.89 1.13
N PHE A 40 17.41 14.12 1.12
CA PHE A 40 16.84 15.40 0.68
C PHE A 40 17.14 16.53 1.68
N LEU A 41 17.08 16.26 2.98
CA LEU A 41 17.39 17.24 4.03
C LEU A 41 18.87 17.67 4.01
N ASN A 42 19.77 16.72 3.77
CA ASN A 42 21.21 16.98 3.70
C ASN A 42 21.63 17.64 2.37
N GLY A 43 20.70 17.83 1.42
CA GLY A 43 21.05 18.38 0.10
C GLY A 43 21.76 17.38 -0.84
N GLU A 44 21.86 16.11 -0.47
CA GLU A 44 22.39 15.05 -1.34
C GLU A 44 21.49 14.85 -2.57
N THR A 45 20.20 15.15 -2.42
CA THR A 45 19.22 15.18 -3.50
C THR A 45 18.53 16.54 -3.54
N THR A 46 18.33 17.08 -4.75
CA THR A 46 17.72 18.39 -4.97
C THR A 46 16.25 18.31 -5.40
N ALA A 47 15.80 17.13 -5.79
CA ALA A 47 14.42 16.82 -6.12
C ALA A 47 13.91 15.66 -5.26
N LEU A 48 12.60 15.70 -5.00
CA LEU A 48 11.87 14.63 -4.33
C LEU A 48 10.67 14.25 -5.18
N VAL A 49 10.62 13.01 -5.63
CA VAL A 49 9.46 12.46 -6.34
C VAL A 49 8.67 11.59 -5.39
N ALA A 50 7.39 11.92 -5.21
CA ALA A 50 6.56 11.23 -4.25
C ALA A 50 5.14 10.95 -4.75
N THR A 51 4.48 9.98 -4.10
CA THR A 51 3.02 9.87 -4.16
C THR A 51 2.38 10.84 -3.16
N ASP A 52 1.06 10.83 -3.04
CA ASP A 52 0.31 11.56 -2.01
C ASP A 52 0.71 11.19 -0.56
N ALA A 53 1.49 10.13 -0.38
CA ALA A 53 2.13 9.80 0.91
C ALA A 53 2.95 10.98 1.50
N ILE A 54 3.41 11.93 0.67
CA ILE A 54 4.05 13.16 1.13
C ILE A 54 3.08 14.09 1.87
N GLY A 55 1.79 13.98 1.60
CA GLY A 55 0.76 14.83 2.19
C GLY A 55 0.59 14.66 3.69
N MET A 56 1.03 13.56 4.30
CA MET A 56 0.85 13.27 5.71
C MET A 56 2.17 12.93 6.41
N GLY A 57 2.39 13.51 7.60
CA GLY A 57 3.45 13.11 8.53
C GLY A 57 4.89 13.46 8.11
N LEU A 58 5.12 14.10 6.97
CA LEU A 58 6.45 14.45 6.52
C LEU A 58 6.69 15.97 6.65
N ASN A 59 7.72 16.34 7.39
CA ASN A 59 8.12 17.74 7.58
C ASN A 59 9.42 18.02 6.82
N LEU A 60 9.31 18.33 5.53
CA LEU A 60 10.44 18.56 4.63
C LEU A 60 10.54 20.02 4.18
N PRO A 61 11.76 20.56 3.92
CA PRO A 61 11.96 21.92 3.44
C PRO A 61 11.68 22.02 1.93
N ILE A 62 10.42 21.88 1.55
CA ILE A 62 10.00 21.91 0.16
C ILE A 62 9.63 23.36 -0.19
N ARG A 63 10.28 23.95 -1.21
CA ARG A 63 9.94 25.28 -1.71
C ARG A 63 8.87 25.23 -2.79
N ARG A 64 8.91 24.19 -3.65
CA ARG A 64 7.99 24.03 -4.79
C ARG A 64 7.39 22.64 -4.82
N VAL A 65 6.08 22.57 -5.07
CA VAL A 65 5.34 21.35 -5.33
C VAL A 65 4.79 21.38 -6.75
N ILE A 66 5.06 20.35 -7.53
CA ILE A 66 4.55 20.21 -8.90
C ILE A 66 3.72 18.93 -8.96
N PHE A 67 2.44 19.09 -9.30
CA PHE A 67 1.56 17.95 -9.58
C PHE A 67 1.82 17.50 -11.02
N THR A 68 2.24 16.26 -11.19
CA THR A 68 2.48 15.68 -12.52
C THR A 68 1.29 14.89 -13.04
N GLN A 69 0.25 14.79 -12.26
CA GLN A 69 -1.04 14.18 -12.53
C GLN A 69 -2.08 14.88 -11.66
N ASP A 70 -3.29 15.05 -12.15
CA ASP A 70 -4.44 15.61 -11.43
C ASP A 70 -5.55 14.58 -11.18
N GLU A 71 -5.30 13.33 -11.56
CA GLU A 71 -6.15 12.17 -11.28
C GLU A 71 -5.41 11.11 -10.48
N LYS A 72 -6.16 10.36 -9.68
CA LYS A 72 -5.63 9.21 -8.92
C LYS A 72 -6.62 8.04 -8.89
N TYR A 73 -6.07 6.84 -8.76
CA TYR A 73 -6.86 5.65 -8.43
C TYR A 73 -7.11 5.61 -6.91
N ASP A 74 -8.36 5.57 -6.48
CA ASP A 74 -8.74 5.62 -5.05
C ASP A 74 -8.96 4.23 -4.41
N GLY A 75 -8.71 3.18 -5.16
CA GLY A 75 -8.94 1.78 -4.77
C GLY A 75 -10.06 1.12 -5.58
N GLU A 76 -10.95 1.91 -6.20
CA GLU A 76 -12.07 1.46 -7.01
C GLU A 76 -12.05 2.05 -8.41
N VAL A 77 -11.92 3.37 -8.53
CA VAL A 77 -11.95 4.08 -9.81
C VAL A 77 -10.81 5.10 -9.91
N VAL A 78 -10.46 5.45 -11.14
CA VAL A 78 -9.64 6.63 -11.43
C VAL A 78 -10.54 7.86 -11.37
N ARG A 79 -10.20 8.85 -10.59
CA ARG A 79 -10.95 10.07 -10.41
C ARG A 79 -10.04 11.30 -10.27
N PRO A 80 -10.57 12.49 -10.57
CA PRO A 80 -9.88 13.74 -10.27
C PRO A 80 -9.53 13.88 -8.79
N LEU A 81 -8.45 14.63 -8.51
CA LEU A 81 -8.09 15.01 -7.15
C LEU A 81 -9.18 15.84 -6.51
N ARG A 82 -9.46 15.60 -5.26
CA ARG A 82 -10.35 16.46 -4.47
C ARG A 82 -9.62 17.72 -4.02
N PRO A 83 -10.28 18.88 -3.92
CA PRO A 83 -9.67 20.12 -3.42
C PRO A 83 -8.92 19.96 -2.10
N GLY A 84 -9.44 19.16 -1.17
CA GLY A 84 -8.77 18.84 0.10
C GLY A 84 -7.45 18.10 -0.07
N GLU A 85 -7.37 17.16 -1.03
CA GLU A 85 -6.13 16.43 -1.35
C GLU A 85 -5.10 17.36 -1.97
N VAL A 86 -5.53 18.24 -2.88
CA VAL A 86 -4.67 19.26 -3.50
C VAL A 86 -4.11 20.22 -2.45
N ARG A 87 -4.95 20.74 -1.56
CA ARG A 87 -4.51 21.61 -0.45
C ARG A 87 -3.52 20.91 0.47
N GLN A 88 -3.75 19.67 0.82
CA GLN A 88 -2.88 18.90 1.69
C GLN A 88 -1.49 18.70 1.09
N ILE A 89 -1.41 18.45 -0.22
CA ILE A 89 -0.15 18.26 -0.95
C ILE A 89 0.51 19.62 -1.24
N ALA A 90 -0.21 20.60 -1.77
CA ALA A 90 0.29 21.93 -2.06
C ALA A 90 0.79 22.65 -0.78
N GLY A 91 0.11 22.45 0.35
CA GLY A 91 0.50 22.95 1.67
C GLY A 91 1.82 22.40 2.21
N ARG A 92 2.49 21.49 1.48
CA ARG A 92 3.88 21.09 1.77
C ARG A 92 4.89 22.06 1.21
N ALA A 93 4.51 22.96 0.31
CA ALA A 93 5.37 24.04 -0.17
C ALA A 93 5.44 25.18 0.86
N GLY A 94 6.59 25.84 0.95
CA GLY A 94 6.73 27.05 1.78
C GLY A 94 6.81 26.74 3.27
N ARG A 95 7.73 25.89 3.69
CA ARG A 95 7.91 25.59 5.12
C ARG A 95 8.15 26.87 5.93
N PHE A 96 7.26 27.13 6.90
CA PHE A 96 7.37 28.25 7.82
C PHE A 96 8.74 28.29 8.52
N GLY A 97 9.36 29.45 8.56
CA GLY A 97 10.68 29.67 9.16
C GLY A 97 11.88 29.34 8.24
N LEU A 98 11.67 28.68 7.08
CA LEU A 98 12.72 28.41 6.09
C LEU A 98 12.49 29.17 4.77
N TYR A 99 11.25 29.31 4.36
CA TYR A 99 10.88 30.01 3.13
C TYR A 99 9.79 31.03 3.43
N ASN A 100 9.95 32.25 2.91
CA ASN A 100 8.92 33.28 3.01
C ASN A 100 7.70 32.98 2.13
N GLU A 101 7.92 32.20 1.04
CA GLU A 101 6.90 31.85 0.06
C GLU A 101 7.06 30.40 -0.37
N GLY A 102 5.94 29.73 -0.60
CA GLY A 102 5.85 28.41 -1.22
C GLY A 102 5.13 28.49 -2.55
N PHE A 103 5.51 27.63 -3.49
CA PHE A 103 4.94 27.59 -4.83
C PHE A 103 4.33 26.23 -5.11
N ALA A 104 3.14 26.21 -5.68
CA ALA A 104 2.51 25.01 -6.21
C ALA A 104 2.11 25.22 -7.67
N ALA A 105 2.27 24.20 -8.50
CA ALA A 105 1.89 24.24 -9.90
C ALA A 105 1.35 22.89 -10.37
N MET A 106 0.49 22.91 -11.39
CA MET A 106 0.13 21.75 -12.19
C MET A 106 1.14 21.59 -13.33
N GLY A 107 1.47 20.34 -13.65
CA GLY A 107 2.28 19.98 -14.81
C GLY A 107 1.50 20.11 -16.12
N PRO A 108 2.18 20.01 -17.27
CA PRO A 108 1.56 20.20 -18.57
C PRO A 108 0.53 19.14 -18.95
N ASP A 109 0.55 17.98 -18.29
CA ASP A 109 -0.38 16.86 -18.53
C ASP A 109 -1.60 16.91 -17.58
N CYS A 110 -1.81 18.02 -16.86
CA CYS A 110 -2.95 18.20 -15.94
C CYS A 110 -3.96 19.16 -16.57
N ASP A 111 -5.24 18.76 -16.52
CA ASP A 111 -6.35 19.53 -17.12
C ASP A 111 -7.04 20.47 -16.12
N HIS A 112 -6.89 20.23 -14.81
CA HIS A 112 -7.58 21.00 -13.77
C HIS A 112 -6.79 22.23 -13.35
N ASP A 113 -7.51 23.34 -13.13
CA ASP A 113 -6.91 24.58 -12.61
C ASP A 113 -6.60 24.48 -11.11
N LEU A 114 -5.32 24.64 -10.76
CA LEU A 114 -4.85 24.59 -9.37
C LEU A 114 -5.47 25.72 -8.52
N GLY A 115 -5.61 26.91 -9.09
CA GLY A 115 -6.14 28.08 -8.37
C GLY A 115 -7.55 27.80 -7.87
N SER A 116 -8.44 27.39 -8.75
CA SER A 116 -9.83 27.06 -8.40
C SER A 116 -9.94 25.95 -7.35
N MET A 117 -9.07 24.93 -7.44
CA MET A 117 -9.04 23.85 -6.46
C MET A 117 -8.56 24.32 -5.07
N LEU A 118 -7.60 25.24 -5.01
CA LEU A 118 -7.11 25.80 -3.75
C LEU A 118 -8.11 26.78 -3.11
N GLU A 119 -8.91 27.48 -3.89
CA GLU A 119 -9.94 28.39 -3.41
C GLU A 119 -11.22 27.69 -2.94
N THR A 120 -11.50 26.49 -3.47
CA THR A 120 -12.67 25.70 -3.07
C THR A 120 -12.68 25.41 -1.57
N VAL A 121 -13.67 25.88 -0.86
CA VAL A 121 -13.84 25.59 0.57
C VAL A 121 -14.20 24.11 0.75
N PRO A 122 -13.43 23.33 1.56
CA PRO A 122 -13.80 21.96 1.83
C PRO A 122 -15.19 21.89 2.48
N PRO A 123 -16.02 20.90 2.13
CA PRO A 123 -17.30 20.71 2.82
C PRO A 123 -17.05 20.46 4.30
N SER A 124 -17.93 20.96 5.14
CA SER A 124 -17.92 20.66 6.58
C SER A 124 -18.11 19.16 6.80
N ILE A 125 -17.51 18.64 7.86
CA ILE A 125 -17.75 17.27 8.31
C ILE A 125 -19.12 17.25 8.98
N ASP A 126 -20.09 16.66 8.33
CA ASP A 126 -21.48 16.56 8.77
C ASP A 126 -21.81 15.17 9.35
N GLN A 127 -20.93 14.20 9.19
CA GLN A 127 -21.14 12.83 9.62
C GLN A 127 -19.92 12.25 10.34
N ALA A 128 -20.18 11.56 11.47
CA ALA A 128 -19.19 10.77 12.19
C ALA A 128 -19.38 9.27 11.93
N ALA A 129 -18.29 8.53 11.68
CA ALA A 129 -18.35 7.09 11.50
C ALA A 129 -18.48 6.36 12.83
N LEU A 130 -19.47 5.47 12.95
CA LEU A 130 -19.63 4.55 14.07
C LEU A 130 -19.09 3.17 13.71
N GLY A 131 -18.18 2.66 14.53
CA GLY A 131 -17.75 1.25 14.53
C GLY A 131 -18.67 0.40 15.42
N PHE A 132 -18.55 -0.92 15.30
CA PHE A 132 -19.16 -1.84 16.26
C PHE A 132 -18.32 -1.88 17.55
N SER A 133 -18.94 -2.27 18.66
CA SER A 133 -18.27 -2.47 19.95
C SER A 133 -18.07 -3.96 20.22
N ASP A 134 -17.29 -4.29 21.25
CA ASP A 134 -17.05 -5.68 21.71
C ASP A 134 -18.34 -6.40 22.14
N LEU A 135 -19.46 -5.69 22.24
CA LEU A 135 -20.77 -6.29 22.50
C LEU A 135 -21.16 -7.31 21.42
N VAL A 136 -20.65 -7.20 20.20
CA VAL A 136 -20.86 -8.21 19.13
C VAL A 136 -20.37 -9.61 19.53
N LEU A 137 -19.40 -9.72 20.45
CA LEU A 137 -18.88 -10.97 20.97
C LEU A 137 -19.85 -11.65 21.97
N LYS A 138 -20.74 -10.87 22.60
CA LYS A 138 -21.69 -11.34 23.62
C LYS A 138 -23.00 -11.88 23.03
N VAL A 139 -23.22 -11.66 21.73
CA VAL A 139 -24.43 -12.14 21.03
C VAL A 139 -24.26 -13.63 20.74
N ASP A 140 -25.24 -14.44 21.11
CA ASP A 140 -25.20 -15.91 20.91
C ASP A 140 -25.58 -16.29 19.48
N GLN A 141 -24.79 -15.81 18.51
CA GLN A 141 -24.90 -16.10 17.06
C GLN A 141 -23.49 -16.08 16.44
N PRO A 142 -23.25 -16.72 15.29
CA PRO A 142 -21.97 -16.65 14.60
C PRO A 142 -21.54 -15.19 14.35
N LEU A 143 -20.28 -14.85 14.62
CA LEU A 143 -19.78 -13.46 14.54
C LEU A 143 -20.06 -12.82 13.17
N ILE A 144 -19.92 -13.59 12.10
CA ILE A 144 -20.16 -13.09 10.74
C ILE A 144 -21.61 -12.64 10.52
N ASP A 145 -22.58 -13.35 11.12
CA ASP A 145 -24.00 -13.03 10.99
C ASP A 145 -24.34 -11.80 11.85
N VAL A 146 -23.78 -11.73 13.05
CA VAL A 146 -23.90 -10.54 13.91
C VAL A 146 -23.36 -9.28 13.21
N LEU A 147 -22.20 -9.36 12.58
CA LEU A 147 -21.60 -8.25 11.83
C LEU A 147 -22.41 -7.87 10.60
N LYS A 148 -22.97 -8.84 9.87
CA LYS A 148 -23.87 -8.57 8.73
C LYS A 148 -25.14 -7.85 9.17
N VAL A 149 -25.76 -8.30 10.27
CA VAL A 149 -26.94 -7.63 10.86
C VAL A 149 -26.57 -6.23 11.30
N TRP A 150 -25.49 -6.08 12.06
CA TRP A 150 -24.99 -4.77 12.47
C TRP A 150 -24.78 -3.83 11.27
N ASN A 151 -24.22 -4.34 10.16
CA ASN A 151 -24.00 -3.57 8.94
C ASN A 151 -25.31 -3.09 8.26
N GLN A 152 -26.43 -3.70 8.54
CA GLN A 152 -27.75 -3.36 7.97
C GLN A 152 -28.62 -2.49 8.91
N MET A 153 -28.27 -2.37 10.20
CA MET A 153 -29.07 -1.59 11.17
C MET A 153 -29.17 -0.11 10.76
N PRO A 154 -30.30 0.57 10.85
CA PRO A 154 -30.41 1.99 10.56
C PRO A 154 -29.56 2.84 11.53
N VAL A 155 -28.90 3.87 11.00
CA VAL A 155 -28.12 4.82 11.78
C VAL A 155 -28.72 6.21 11.62
N LYS A 156 -28.93 6.92 12.74
CA LYS A 156 -29.49 8.29 12.73
C LYS A 156 -28.37 9.31 12.47
N ALA A 157 -28.72 10.37 11.73
CA ALA A 157 -27.84 11.51 11.58
C ALA A 157 -27.46 12.09 12.97
N PRO A 158 -26.24 12.59 13.17
CA PRO A 158 -25.17 12.83 12.19
C PRO A 158 -24.19 11.63 12.00
N TYR A 159 -24.60 10.43 12.30
CA TYR A 159 -23.72 9.27 12.25
C TYR A 159 -23.88 8.49 10.93
N LYS A 160 -22.78 7.89 10.47
CA LYS A 160 -22.74 6.87 9.43
C LYS A 160 -21.98 5.65 9.90
N ARG A 161 -22.20 4.49 9.29
CA ARG A 161 -21.42 3.30 9.64
C ARG A 161 -20.02 3.37 9.11
N MET A 162 -19.10 2.81 9.89
CA MET A 162 -17.78 2.43 9.42
C MET A 162 -17.93 1.26 8.42
N ASP A 163 -17.13 1.27 7.36
CA ASP A 163 -17.02 0.12 6.47
C ASP A 163 -16.34 -1.04 7.21
N ILE A 164 -17.04 -2.18 7.30
CA ILE A 164 -16.55 -3.42 7.92
C ILE A 164 -16.37 -4.55 6.90
N SER A 165 -16.40 -4.26 5.61
CA SER A 165 -16.29 -5.24 4.53
C SER A 165 -15.04 -6.09 4.68
N ARG A 166 -13.92 -5.47 5.07
CA ARG A 166 -12.66 -6.15 5.36
C ARG A 166 -12.80 -7.17 6.50
N HIS A 167 -13.43 -6.82 7.60
CA HIS A 167 -13.64 -7.74 8.72
C HIS A 167 -14.46 -8.95 8.28
N ILE A 168 -15.54 -8.72 7.56
CA ILE A 168 -16.40 -9.79 7.01
C ILE A 168 -15.60 -10.68 6.04
N SER A 169 -14.80 -10.08 5.17
CA SER A 169 -13.97 -10.82 4.20
C SER A 169 -12.94 -11.72 4.89
N VAL A 170 -12.18 -11.21 5.86
CA VAL A 170 -11.16 -11.98 6.58
C VAL A 170 -11.79 -13.10 7.43
N ILE A 171 -12.88 -12.80 8.14
CA ILE A 171 -13.61 -13.81 8.92
C ILE A 171 -14.15 -14.92 8.00
N SER A 172 -14.80 -14.54 6.90
CA SER A 172 -15.30 -15.49 5.90
C SER A 172 -14.17 -16.34 5.31
N TYR A 173 -13.01 -15.74 5.05
CA TYR A 173 -11.85 -16.47 4.55
C TYR A 173 -11.38 -17.53 5.54
N ILE A 174 -11.26 -17.19 6.83
CA ILE A 174 -10.85 -18.16 7.87
C ILE A 174 -11.86 -19.30 7.99
N GLN A 175 -13.17 -18.98 8.09
CA GLN A 175 -14.21 -19.97 8.34
C GLN A 175 -14.56 -20.80 7.10
N ASN A 176 -14.75 -20.19 5.94
CA ASN A 176 -15.30 -20.84 4.76
C ASN A 176 -14.22 -21.38 3.82
N THR A 177 -13.09 -20.65 3.67
CA THR A 177 -12.01 -21.06 2.75
C THR A 177 -10.99 -21.93 3.45
N LEU A 178 -10.48 -21.47 4.61
CA LEU A 178 -9.50 -22.24 5.37
C LEU A 178 -10.16 -23.33 6.22
N LYS A 179 -11.46 -23.24 6.51
CA LYS A 179 -12.27 -24.15 7.32
C LYS A 179 -11.67 -24.35 8.73
N LEU A 180 -11.23 -23.26 9.34
CA LEU A 180 -10.65 -23.25 10.67
C LEU A 180 -11.69 -22.80 11.69
N ASP A 181 -11.71 -23.50 12.83
CA ASP A 181 -12.59 -23.20 13.95
C ASP A 181 -11.86 -22.26 14.93
N PHE A 182 -12.12 -20.97 14.79
CA PHE A 182 -11.62 -19.92 15.66
C PHE A 182 -12.73 -19.44 16.59
N SER A 183 -12.40 -19.09 17.83
CA SER A 183 -13.34 -18.39 18.70
C SER A 183 -13.78 -17.04 18.09
N LYS A 184 -14.89 -16.48 18.54
CA LYS A 184 -15.35 -15.16 18.06
C LYS A 184 -14.31 -14.08 18.33
N GLU A 185 -13.67 -14.13 19.49
CA GLU A 185 -12.60 -13.24 19.90
C GLU A 185 -11.40 -13.36 18.96
N ASP A 186 -11.01 -14.58 18.59
CA ASP A 186 -9.87 -14.80 17.71
C ASP A 186 -10.17 -14.41 16.26
N LEU A 187 -11.40 -14.64 15.79
CA LEU A 187 -11.85 -14.13 14.49
C LEU A 187 -11.78 -12.62 14.43
N LEU A 188 -12.23 -11.93 15.48
CA LEU A 188 -12.16 -10.48 15.55
C LEU A 188 -10.72 -9.99 15.62
N LYS A 189 -9.87 -10.60 16.46
CA LYS A 189 -8.43 -10.29 16.52
C LYS A 189 -7.77 -10.48 15.16
N ALA A 190 -8.00 -11.61 14.48
CA ALA A 190 -7.45 -11.90 13.15
C ALA A 190 -7.88 -10.85 12.10
N SER A 191 -9.15 -10.43 12.14
CA SER A 191 -9.68 -9.44 11.20
C SER A 191 -9.13 -8.02 11.43
N ASN A 192 -8.58 -7.74 12.61
CA ASN A 192 -7.93 -6.47 12.93
C ASN A 192 -6.44 -6.42 12.55
N ILE A 193 -5.81 -7.54 12.21
CA ILE A 193 -4.41 -7.56 11.78
C ILE A 193 -4.26 -6.77 10.47
N PRO A 194 -3.40 -5.74 10.41
CA PRO A 194 -3.22 -4.94 9.21
C PRO A 194 -2.38 -5.71 8.17
N PHE A 195 -3.00 -6.16 7.10
CA PHE A 195 -2.32 -6.72 5.92
C PHE A 195 -3.13 -6.47 4.66
N ASP A 196 -2.50 -6.60 3.50
CA ASP A 196 -3.16 -6.46 2.21
C ASP A 196 -3.76 -7.81 1.78
N GLU A 197 -5.05 -7.98 2.04
CA GLU A 197 -5.77 -9.22 1.69
C GLU A 197 -5.93 -9.43 0.17
N ARG A 198 -5.65 -8.42 -0.65
CA ARG A 198 -5.68 -8.50 -2.12
C ARG A 198 -4.35 -9.01 -2.70
N ASP A 199 -3.28 -8.94 -1.92
CA ASP A 199 -1.97 -9.49 -2.29
C ASP A 199 -1.95 -10.99 -1.99
N ALA A 200 -1.94 -11.81 -3.05
CA ALA A 200 -2.06 -13.27 -2.94
C ALA A 200 -0.93 -13.90 -2.11
N ALA A 201 0.29 -13.35 -2.14
CA ALA A 201 1.41 -13.88 -1.36
C ALA A 201 1.25 -13.55 0.13
N VAL A 202 0.80 -12.33 0.46
CA VAL A 202 0.53 -11.92 1.83
C VAL A 202 -0.66 -12.70 2.40
N GLN A 203 -1.72 -12.90 1.61
CA GLN A 203 -2.87 -13.72 1.99
C GLN A 203 -2.48 -15.20 2.23
N ALA A 204 -1.60 -15.77 1.39
CA ALA A 204 -1.11 -17.13 1.58
C ALA A 204 -0.31 -17.27 2.88
N GLN A 205 0.54 -16.30 3.20
CA GLN A 205 1.29 -16.28 4.45
C GLN A 205 0.36 -16.15 5.67
N PHE A 206 -0.67 -15.29 5.58
CA PHE A 206 -1.69 -15.17 6.62
C PHE A 206 -2.41 -16.52 6.86
N ALA A 207 -2.74 -17.25 5.78
CA ALA A 207 -3.33 -18.59 5.90
C ALA A 207 -2.43 -19.60 6.61
N ILE A 208 -1.10 -19.54 6.34
CA ILE A 208 -0.11 -20.38 7.05
C ILE A 208 -0.16 -20.08 8.55
N TYR A 209 -0.19 -18.81 8.93
CA TYR A 209 -0.23 -18.40 10.34
C TYR A 209 -1.54 -18.82 11.03
N CYS A 210 -2.68 -18.66 10.38
CA CYS A 210 -3.96 -19.13 10.90
C CYS A 210 -3.95 -20.65 11.14
N LYS A 211 -3.43 -21.44 10.19
CA LYS A 211 -3.30 -22.89 10.34
C LYS A 211 -2.32 -23.27 11.47
N THR A 212 -1.22 -22.52 11.61
CA THR A 212 -0.25 -22.71 12.69
C THR A 212 -0.90 -22.48 14.06
N TYR A 213 -1.69 -21.41 14.19
CA TYR A 213 -2.45 -21.12 15.40
C TYR A 213 -3.48 -22.22 15.72
N ALA A 214 -4.29 -22.61 14.74
CA ALA A 214 -5.29 -23.68 14.89
C ALA A 214 -4.66 -25.03 15.29
N SER A 215 -3.39 -25.27 14.91
CA SER A 215 -2.67 -26.50 15.28
C SER A 215 -2.07 -26.50 16.70
N GLY A 216 -2.25 -25.40 17.46
CA GLY A 216 -1.74 -25.26 18.84
C GLY A 216 -0.22 -25.09 18.94
N LYS A 217 0.47 -24.76 17.84
CA LYS A 217 1.91 -24.47 17.88
C LYS A 217 2.18 -23.15 18.60
N THR A 218 3.34 -23.06 19.25
CA THR A 218 3.76 -21.89 20.03
C THR A 218 4.67 -20.91 19.26
N THR A 219 5.14 -21.32 18.08
CA THR A 219 6.03 -20.53 17.23
C THR A 219 5.49 -20.45 15.81
N LEU A 220 5.63 -19.27 15.18
CA LEU A 220 5.30 -19.09 13.77
C LEU A 220 6.50 -19.43 12.87
N PRO A 221 6.26 -20.01 11.68
CA PRO A 221 7.32 -20.12 10.68
C PRO A 221 7.74 -18.71 10.23
N ARG A 222 9.05 -18.48 10.13
CA ARG A 222 9.59 -17.24 9.57
C ARG A 222 9.22 -17.17 8.09
N PRO A 223 8.89 -15.97 7.57
CA PRO A 223 8.61 -15.82 6.15
C PRO A 223 9.87 -16.04 5.32
N GLU A 224 9.70 -16.58 4.11
CA GLU A 224 10.82 -16.82 3.20
C GLU A 224 11.02 -15.64 2.26
N ARG A 225 12.28 -15.35 1.95
CA ARG A 225 12.69 -14.30 1.04
C ARG A 225 12.84 -14.85 -0.38
N GLU A 226 12.09 -14.30 -1.33
CA GLU A 226 12.14 -14.68 -2.74
C GLU A 226 12.94 -13.67 -3.57
N GLY A 227 14.27 -13.72 -3.52
CA GLY A 227 15.15 -12.91 -4.37
C GLY A 227 15.35 -11.45 -3.91
N ASN A 228 16.09 -10.67 -4.72
CA ASN A 228 16.66 -9.37 -4.33
C ASN A 228 16.16 -8.22 -5.21
N ARG A 229 15.06 -8.38 -5.95
CA ARG A 229 14.45 -7.29 -6.71
C ARG A 229 13.63 -6.40 -5.79
N LEU A 230 13.47 -5.15 -6.14
CA LEU A 230 12.71 -4.18 -5.36
C LEU A 230 11.33 -4.71 -4.95
N GLY A 231 10.57 -5.30 -5.86
CA GLY A 231 9.24 -5.86 -5.56
C GLY A 231 9.28 -7.05 -4.60
N ASN A 232 10.31 -7.91 -4.70
CA ASN A 232 10.50 -9.05 -3.80
C ASN A 232 10.87 -8.59 -2.39
N LEU A 233 11.76 -7.60 -2.28
CA LEU A 233 12.17 -7.03 -0.99
C LEU A 233 11.01 -6.32 -0.30
N GLU A 234 10.20 -5.56 -1.03
CA GLU A 234 9.00 -4.92 -0.49
C GLU A 234 7.95 -5.94 -0.04
N LEU A 235 7.74 -7.01 -0.82
CA LEU A 235 6.87 -8.11 -0.42
C LEU A 235 7.40 -8.76 0.85
N TYR A 236 8.68 -9.10 0.88
CA TYR A 236 9.29 -9.72 2.06
C TYR A 236 9.17 -8.83 3.30
N TYR A 237 9.37 -7.51 3.16
CA TYR A 237 9.14 -6.57 4.26
C TYR A 237 7.69 -6.58 4.77
N LYS A 238 6.69 -6.64 3.87
CA LYS A 238 5.28 -6.82 4.25
C LYS A 238 5.03 -8.13 4.99
N LEU A 239 5.71 -9.22 4.57
CA LEU A 239 5.59 -10.51 5.25
C LEU A 239 6.22 -10.48 6.66
N LEU A 240 7.31 -9.74 6.86
CA LEU A 240 7.89 -9.49 8.18
C LEU A 240 6.95 -8.67 9.08
N ASP A 241 6.26 -7.66 8.52
CA ASP A 241 5.24 -6.89 9.24
C ASP A 241 4.04 -7.77 9.64
N LEU A 242 3.59 -8.64 8.74
CA LEU A 242 2.53 -9.60 9.03
C LEU A 242 2.95 -10.61 10.11
N TYR A 243 4.19 -11.14 10.03
CA TYR A 243 4.76 -12.02 11.05
C TYR A 243 4.70 -11.40 12.44
N TYR A 244 5.19 -10.17 12.56
CA TYR A 244 5.17 -9.41 13.81
C TYR A 244 3.74 -9.18 14.33
N SER A 245 2.87 -8.69 13.45
CA SER A 245 1.49 -8.35 13.83
C SER A 245 0.71 -9.58 14.27
N PHE A 246 0.88 -10.71 13.58
CA PHE A 246 0.22 -11.96 13.92
C PHE A 246 0.77 -12.55 15.22
N ALA A 247 2.11 -12.60 15.36
CA ALA A 247 2.76 -13.12 16.56
C ALA A 247 2.32 -12.34 17.81
N LYS A 248 2.33 -11.01 17.72
CA LYS A 248 1.90 -10.13 18.83
C LYS A 248 0.42 -10.29 19.15
N THR A 249 -0.45 -10.39 18.15
CA THR A 249 -1.90 -10.50 18.34
C THR A 249 -2.31 -11.80 19.02
N PHE A 250 -1.65 -12.91 18.66
CA PHE A 250 -1.98 -14.25 19.15
C PHE A 250 -1.02 -14.78 20.23
N GLY A 251 -0.09 -13.96 20.70
CA GLY A 251 0.80 -14.33 21.81
C GLY A 251 1.85 -15.36 21.47
N PHE A 252 2.24 -15.49 20.20
CA PHE A 252 3.34 -16.37 19.83
C PHE A 252 4.68 -15.86 20.36
N GLN A 253 5.58 -16.79 20.65
CA GLN A 253 6.97 -16.47 20.87
C GLN A 253 7.62 -16.07 19.55
N TRP A 254 8.37 -14.97 19.53
CA TRP A 254 9.06 -14.47 18.37
C TRP A 254 10.41 -13.83 18.76
N ASP A 255 11.36 -13.91 17.87
CA ASP A 255 12.69 -13.38 18.04
C ASP A 255 12.72 -11.91 17.60
N GLN A 256 12.74 -11.01 18.59
CA GLN A 256 12.71 -9.57 18.36
C GLN A 256 13.99 -9.09 17.69
N GLU A 257 15.15 -9.58 18.11
CA GLU A 257 16.45 -9.15 17.61
C GLU A 257 16.57 -9.51 16.12
N TRP A 258 16.35 -10.79 15.79
CA TRP A 258 16.31 -11.24 14.40
C TRP A 258 15.34 -10.41 13.53
N LEU A 259 14.12 -10.16 14.00
CA LEU A 259 13.13 -9.47 13.19
C LEU A 259 13.54 -8.02 12.91
N MET A 260 14.09 -7.33 13.90
CA MET A 260 14.55 -5.94 13.75
C MET A 260 15.75 -5.85 12.82
N GLU A 261 16.74 -6.73 12.98
CA GLU A 261 17.91 -6.81 12.10
C GLU A 261 17.49 -7.11 10.65
N GLU A 262 16.63 -8.10 10.45
CA GLU A 262 16.16 -8.48 9.11
C GLU A 262 15.41 -7.35 8.42
N LYS A 263 14.55 -6.63 9.17
CA LYS A 263 13.83 -5.45 8.64
C LYS A 263 14.78 -4.31 8.28
N GLU A 264 15.83 -4.10 9.05
CA GLU A 264 16.83 -3.07 8.77
C GLU A 264 17.63 -3.42 7.52
N VAL A 265 18.15 -4.65 7.42
CA VAL A 265 18.87 -5.14 6.23
C VAL A 265 18.03 -4.99 4.97
N VAL A 266 16.77 -5.43 5.00
CA VAL A 266 15.87 -5.31 3.85
C VAL A 266 15.58 -3.84 3.49
N ALA A 267 15.41 -2.97 4.48
CA ALA A 267 15.19 -1.55 4.25
C ALA A 267 16.42 -0.86 3.61
N GLU A 268 17.63 -1.24 4.03
CA GLU A 268 18.88 -0.76 3.44
C GLU A 268 19.05 -1.24 2.00
N GLU A 269 18.76 -2.51 1.72
CA GLU A 269 18.80 -3.04 0.36
C GLU A 269 17.79 -2.34 -0.57
N ILE A 270 16.56 -2.10 -0.09
CA ILE A 270 15.56 -1.32 -0.83
C ILE A 270 16.11 0.09 -1.10
N ASN A 271 16.69 0.74 -0.10
CA ASN A 271 17.28 2.07 -0.27
C ASN A 271 18.42 2.06 -1.29
N TYR A 272 19.31 1.07 -1.21
CA TYR A 272 20.40 0.88 -2.17
C TYR A 272 19.87 0.78 -3.62
N LEU A 273 18.86 -0.05 -3.85
CA LEU A 273 18.25 -0.20 -5.17
C LEU A 273 17.61 1.10 -5.66
N LEU A 274 16.94 1.85 -4.80
CA LEU A 274 16.34 3.13 -5.15
C LEU A 274 17.40 4.19 -5.52
N VAL A 275 18.57 4.15 -4.89
CA VAL A 275 19.66 5.12 -5.15
C VAL A 275 20.48 4.73 -6.39
N HIS A 276 20.83 3.45 -6.53
CA HIS A 276 21.87 3.02 -7.48
C HIS A 276 21.33 2.26 -8.70
N ASP A 277 20.26 1.48 -8.55
CA ASP A 277 19.84 0.51 -9.58
C ASP A 277 18.66 0.96 -10.44
N LEU A 278 18.08 2.14 -10.21
CA LEU A 278 17.10 2.71 -11.16
C LEU A 278 17.70 2.91 -12.58
N LYS A 279 19.03 3.01 -12.68
CA LYS A 279 19.76 3.10 -13.96
C LYS A 279 19.95 1.75 -14.65
N LYS A 280 19.94 0.63 -13.93
CA LYS A 280 20.03 -0.68 -14.54
C LYS A 280 18.65 -1.04 -15.08
N ARG A 281 18.53 -1.11 -16.41
CA ARG A 281 17.35 -1.61 -17.11
C ARG A 281 16.81 -2.82 -16.37
N GLY A 282 15.54 -2.81 -16.03
CA GLY A 282 14.84 -3.95 -15.46
C GLY A 282 15.13 -5.21 -16.27
N ALA A 283 14.96 -6.37 -15.64
CA ALA A 283 15.17 -7.63 -16.33
C ALA A 283 14.45 -7.65 -17.68
N SER A 284 15.02 -8.31 -18.67
CA SER A 284 14.36 -8.51 -19.96
C SER A 284 13.24 -9.55 -19.83
N CYS A 285 12.15 -9.29 -20.50
CA CYS A 285 11.01 -10.19 -20.58
C CYS A 285 11.42 -11.53 -21.19
N ARG A 286 11.19 -12.63 -20.50
CA ARG A 286 11.50 -13.99 -20.99
C ARG A 286 10.78 -14.34 -22.30
N ARG A 287 9.68 -13.65 -22.63
CA ARG A 287 8.87 -13.94 -23.83
C ARG A 287 9.22 -13.07 -25.03
N CYS A 288 9.56 -11.79 -24.84
CA CYS A 288 9.80 -10.86 -25.95
C CYS A 288 11.13 -10.08 -25.88
N GLY A 289 11.95 -10.31 -24.84
CA GLY A 289 13.19 -9.56 -24.65
C GLY A 289 13.03 -8.09 -24.25
N GLY A 290 11.79 -7.56 -24.25
CA GLY A 290 11.52 -6.18 -23.88
C GLY A 290 11.76 -5.90 -22.39
N PRO A 291 11.94 -4.63 -21.99
CA PRO A 291 12.22 -4.27 -20.60
C PRO A 291 11.03 -4.60 -19.69
N ILE A 292 11.34 -5.12 -18.50
CA ILE A 292 10.39 -5.31 -17.40
C ILE A 292 10.64 -4.20 -16.39
N ALA A 293 9.57 -3.60 -15.84
CA ALA A 293 9.68 -2.63 -14.77
C ALA A 293 10.40 -3.22 -13.55
N LEU A 294 11.22 -2.40 -12.87
CA LEU A 294 12.02 -2.82 -11.70
C LEU A 294 11.14 -3.37 -10.56
N ASP A 295 9.92 -2.90 -10.47
CA ASP A 295 8.91 -3.27 -9.48
C ASP A 295 8.02 -4.45 -9.91
N SER A 296 8.23 -4.99 -11.13
CA SER A 296 7.43 -6.12 -11.59
C SER A 296 7.84 -7.42 -10.87
N PRO A 297 6.92 -8.10 -10.19
CA PRO A 297 7.18 -9.42 -9.62
C PRO A 297 7.26 -10.51 -10.69
N TYR A 298 6.91 -10.18 -11.96
CA TYR A 298 6.81 -11.14 -13.05
C TYR A 298 8.07 -11.16 -13.93
N SER A 299 8.38 -12.34 -14.46
CA SER A 299 9.46 -12.54 -15.44
C SER A 299 9.07 -12.18 -16.88
N ILE A 300 7.86 -11.62 -17.09
CA ILE A 300 7.32 -11.16 -18.36
C ILE A 300 6.81 -9.73 -18.26
N CYS A 301 6.94 -8.93 -19.33
CA CYS A 301 6.46 -7.55 -19.36
C CYS A 301 4.92 -7.48 -19.42
N ASP A 302 4.35 -6.34 -19.04
CA ASP A 302 2.91 -6.11 -19.01
C ASP A 302 2.22 -6.42 -20.35
N LYS A 303 2.89 -6.16 -21.49
CA LYS A 303 2.38 -6.48 -22.83
C LYS A 303 2.24 -7.99 -23.02
N CYS A 304 3.26 -8.76 -22.63
CA CYS A 304 3.23 -10.20 -22.71
C CYS A 304 2.26 -10.83 -21.71
N TYR A 305 2.15 -10.26 -20.53
CA TYR A 305 1.19 -10.69 -19.50
C TYR A 305 -0.26 -10.50 -19.98
N ARG A 306 -0.61 -9.30 -20.50
CA ARG A 306 -1.94 -9.05 -21.06
C ARG A 306 -2.29 -10.00 -22.21
N LYS A 307 -1.31 -10.27 -23.10
CA LYS A 307 -1.50 -11.22 -24.20
C LYS A 307 -1.75 -12.64 -23.70
N GLN A 308 -0.98 -13.09 -22.72
CA GLN A 308 -1.16 -14.41 -22.09
C GLN A 308 -2.50 -14.54 -21.36
N ARG A 309 -2.94 -13.49 -20.70
CA ARG A 309 -4.25 -13.45 -20.03
C ARG A 309 -5.40 -13.54 -21.06
N GLN A 310 -5.32 -12.77 -22.14
CA GLN A 310 -6.31 -12.83 -23.23
C GLN A 310 -6.34 -14.20 -23.90
N GLU A 311 -5.19 -14.84 -24.10
CA GLU A 311 -5.09 -16.20 -24.65
C GLU A 311 -5.76 -17.21 -23.71
N ARG A 312 -5.55 -17.11 -22.37
CA ARG A 312 -6.20 -17.97 -21.37
C ARG A 312 -7.71 -17.73 -21.31
N GLU A 313 -8.18 -16.49 -21.40
CA GLU A 313 -9.59 -16.14 -21.42
C GLU A 313 -10.28 -16.66 -22.70
N ARG A 314 -9.60 -16.59 -23.86
CA ARG A 314 -10.10 -17.21 -25.11
C ARG A 314 -10.18 -18.73 -25.02
N GLN A 315 -9.17 -19.39 -24.44
CA GLN A 315 -9.18 -20.83 -24.21
C GLN A 315 -10.30 -21.24 -23.26
N ARG A 316 -10.53 -20.51 -22.15
CA ARG A 316 -11.68 -20.76 -21.26
C ARG A 316 -13.02 -20.66 -22.00
N ARG A 317 -13.25 -19.59 -22.75
CA ARG A 317 -14.47 -19.43 -23.54
C ARG A 317 -14.66 -20.53 -24.58
N TYR A 318 -13.58 -21.04 -25.14
CA TYR A 318 -13.65 -22.15 -26.10
C TYR A 318 -14.12 -23.45 -25.41
N TRP A 319 -13.63 -23.75 -24.20
CA TRP A 319 -14.08 -24.92 -23.45
C TRP A 319 -15.50 -24.78 -22.90
N ASP A 320 -15.93 -23.56 -22.50
CA ASP A 320 -17.29 -23.28 -22.02
C ASP A 320 -18.36 -23.39 -23.15
N ILE A 321 -17.95 -23.34 -24.44
CA ILE A 321 -18.86 -23.51 -25.59
C ILE A 321 -18.97 -24.99 -26.03
N TYR A 322 -17.98 -25.82 -25.72
CA TYR A 322 -17.90 -27.21 -26.16
C TYR A 322 -17.96 -28.23 -25.00
N ALA A 323 -18.20 -27.79 -23.78
CA ALA A 323 -18.54 -28.61 -22.60
C ALA A 323 -20.01 -28.48 -22.27
#